data_06348f7481432a492d960c8cf202d64e
#
_entry.id   06348f7481432a492d960c8cf202d64e
#
_cell.length_a   1.000
_cell.length_b   1.000
_cell.length_c   1.000
_cell.angle_alpha   90.00
_cell.angle_beta   90.00
_cell.angle_gamma   90.00
#
_symmetry.space_group_name_H-M   'P 1'
#
loop_
_entity.id
_entity.type
_entity.pdbx_description
1 polymer ?
#
loop_
_entity_poly.entity_id
_entity_poly.type
_entity_poly.pdbx_seq_one_letter_code
_entity_poly.pdbx_strand_id
1 'polypeptide(L)'
;PNVYLDYPLSTRITLYGSASHNNNIGGMREDLIGYMMTSYRNLSRNDGLQSKNSTANIYVNLNYRNPFTTLFMTLGVNWMNNWRNMLYDTRYTGILSSATGILHPHSAQQFSTGFSIGKSVDDISSELRANAGYARNKSIALNQGIISPYTSDSYNVSASSTIDIGQFMI
;
A
#
# COMPACT_ATOMS: atom_id res chain seq x y z
N PRO A 1 16.31 8.78 2.73
CA PRO A 1 16.93 8.14 3.88
C PRO A 1 16.04 7.05 4.43
N ASN A 2 16.64 5.96 4.93
CA ASN A 2 15.93 4.85 5.53
C ASN A 2 16.54 4.57 6.91
N VAL A 3 15.69 4.29 7.88
CA VAL A 3 16.07 3.88 9.23
C VAL A 3 15.39 2.54 9.51
N TYR A 4 16.12 1.62 10.12
CA TYR A 4 15.62 0.29 10.50
C TYR A 4 15.86 0.07 11.98
N LEU A 5 14.92 -0.59 12.60
CA LEU A 5 14.97 -1.05 13.99
C LEU A 5 14.67 -2.55 14.00
N ASP A 6 15.51 -3.31 14.65
CA ASP A 6 15.27 -4.72 14.97
C ASP A 6 15.61 -4.90 16.45
N TYR A 7 14.59 -5.17 17.26
CA TYR A 7 14.73 -5.21 18.71
C TYR A 7 14.04 -6.44 19.31
N PRO A 8 14.79 -7.40 19.84
CA PRO A 8 14.22 -8.53 20.57
C PRO A 8 13.73 -8.07 21.95
N LEU A 9 12.42 -7.98 22.11
CA LEU A 9 11.78 -7.65 23.40
C LEU A 9 11.88 -8.80 24.40
N SER A 10 11.86 -10.04 23.88
CA SER A 10 12.08 -11.26 24.64
C SER A 10 12.53 -12.38 23.71
N THR A 11 12.85 -13.57 24.26
CA THR A 11 13.17 -14.76 23.46
C THR A 11 12.05 -15.19 22.49
N ARG A 12 10.83 -14.68 22.66
CA ARG A 12 9.65 -15.02 21.87
C ARG A 12 9.03 -13.84 21.13
N ILE A 13 9.45 -12.62 21.43
CA ILE A 13 8.86 -11.40 20.86
C ILE A 13 9.94 -10.57 20.22
N THR A 14 9.77 -10.25 18.94
CA THR A 14 10.66 -9.35 18.19
C THR A 14 9.86 -8.21 17.62
N LEU A 15 10.36 -6.99 17.78
CA LEU A 15 9.82 -5.77 17.21
C LEU A 15 10.70 -5.35 16.03
N TYR A 16 10.09 -5.22 14.87
CA TYR A 16 10.69 -4.61 13.69
C TYR A 16 10.09 -3.24 13.43
N GLY A 17 10.93 -2.29 13.07
CA GLY A 17 10.49 -0.98 12.64
C GLY A 17 11.28 -0.50 11.44
N SER A 18 10.63 0.22 10.56
CA SER A 18 11.31 0.96 9.50
C SER A 18 10.64 2.30 9.26
N ALA A 19 11.46 3.31 9.01
CA ALA A 19 11.00 4.60 8.55
C ALA A 19 11.79 4.99 7.30
N SER A 20 11.10 5.42 6.27
CA SER A 20 11.71 5.84 5.01
C SER A 20 11.12 7.14 4.52
N HIS A 21 11.96 7.94 3.88
CA HIS A 21 11.55 9.15 3.20
C HIS A 21 12.24 9.22 1.84
N ASN A 22 11.44 9.29 0.79
CA ASN A 22 11.90 9.32 -0.59
C ASN A 22 11.30 10.51 -1.32
N ASN A 23 12.14 11.22 -2.08
CA ASN A 23 11.72 12.28 -2.99
C ASN A 23 11.92 11.80 -4.42
N ASN A 24 10.94 11.98 -5.25
CA ASN A 24 10.98 11.67 -6.66
C ASN A 24 10.54 12.90 -7.46
N ILE A 25 11.27 13.18 -8.53
CA ILE A 25 10.95 14.25 -9.49
C ILE A 25 10.57 13.54 -10.77
N GLY A 26 9.56 14.05 -11.46
CA GLY A 26 9.06 13.50 -12.71
C GLY A 26 10.16 13.29 -13.75
N GLY A 27 9.93 12.35 -14.63
CA GLY A 27 10.88 11.99 -15.67
C GLY A 27 10.78 12.88 -16.91
N MET A 28 11.73 12.71 -17.84
CA MET A 28 11.79 13.41 -19.13
C MET A 28 10.49 13.46 -19.91
N ARG A 29 9.59 12.51 -19.71
CA ARG A 29 8.29 12.47 -20.39
C ARG A 29 7.39 13.64 -20.00
N GLU A 30 7.56 14.19 -18.82
CA GLU A 30 6.80 15.35 -18.33
C GLU A 30 7.29 16.68 -18.92
N ASP A 31 8.54 16.70 -19.42
CA ASP A 31 9.12 17.88 -20.08
C ASP A 31 8.60 18.06 -21.53
N LEU A 32 7.98 17.02 -22.10
CA LEU A 32 7.40 17.09 -23.43
C LEU A 32 6.06 17.84 -23.39
N ILE A 33 5.99 18.96 -24.10
CA ILE A 33 4.76 19.77 -24.21
C ILE A 33 3.90 19.22 -25.35
N GLY A 34 2.63 18.94 -25.06
CA GLY A 34 1.66 18.49 -26.06
C GLY A 34 0.82 17.30 -25.66
N TYR A 35 0.07 16.78 -26.61
CA TYR A 35 -0.75 15.60 -26.44
C TYR A 35 0.02 14.34 -26.81
N MET A 36 -0.03 13.34 -25.93
CA MET A 36 0.48 12.01 -26.20
C MET A 36 -0.65 10.99 -26.08
N MET A 37 -0.74 10.10 -27.05
CA MET A 37 -1.64 8.94 -26.95
C MET A 37 -1.00 7.90 -26.03
N THR A 38 -1.65 7.62 -24.90
CA THR A 38 -1.21 6.63 -23.91
C THR A 38 -1.82 5.26 -24.17
N SER A 39 -3.00 5.23 -24.76
CA SER A 39 -3.68 4.03 -25.27
C SER A 39 -4.76 4.42 -26.26
N TYR A 40 -5.40 3.44 -26.90
CA TYR A 40 -6.57 3.68 -27.76
C TYR A 40 -7.66 4.43 -26.95
N ARG A 41 -7.99 5.65 -27.36
CA ARG A 41 -8.95 6.59 -26.73
C ARG A 41 -8.45 7.34 -25.47
N ASN A 42 -7.20 7.15 -25.06
CA ASN A 42 -6.64 7.89 -23.92
C ASN A 42 -5.52 8.82 -24.38
N LEU A 43 -5.70 10.10 -24.12
CA LEU A 43 -4.72 11.13 -24.38
C LEU A 43 -4.19 11.68 -23.04
N SER A 44 -2.89 11.94 -22.98
CA SER A 44 -2.27 12.69 -21.89
C SER A 44 -1.75 14.00 -22.44
N ARG A 45 -2.10 15.11 -21.81
CA ARG A 45 -1.55 16.42 -22.14
C ARG A 45 -0.54 16.82 -21.08
N ASN A 46 0.65 17.13 -21.53
CA ASN A 46 1.69 17.72 -20.71
C ASN A 46 1.91 19.18 -21.12
N ASP A 47 1.99 20.05 -20.12
CA ASP A 47 2.24 21.48 -20.29
C ASP A 47 3.65 21.87 -19.77
N GLY A 48 4.61 20.93 -19.77
CA GLY A 48 5.97 21.11 -19.27
C GLY A 48 6.07 21.28 -17.75
N LEU A 49 5.05 20.81 -17.03
CA LEU A 49 5.02 20.87 -15.58
C LEU A 49 5.67 19.61 -15.00
N GLN A 50 6.71 19.78 -14.19
CA GLN A 50 7.35 18.66 -13.50
C GLN A 50 6.58 18.24 -12.27
N SER A 51 6.28 16.96 -12.17
CA SER A 51 5.75 16.38 -10.94
C SER A 51 6.84 16.24 -9.89
N LYS A 52 6.49 16.57 -8.65
CA LYS A 52 7.31 16.32 -7.47
C LYS A 52 6.50 15.48 -6.50
N ASN A 53 7.09 14.39 -6.09
CA ASN A 53 6.47 13.44 -5.20
C ASN A 53 7.40 13.15 -4.01
N SER A 54 6.89 13.32 -2.80
CA SER A 54 7.62 13.06 -1.57
C SER A 54 6.83 12.05 -0.74
N THR A 55 7.41 10.89 -0.47
CA THR A 55 6.76 9.82 0.26
C THR A 55 7.47 9.57 1.58
N ALA A 56 6.74 9.66 2.68
CA ALA A 56 7.17 9.16 3.98
C ALA A 56 6.40 7.88 4.30
N ASN A 57 7.12 6.86 4.75
CA ASN A 57 6.54 5.58 5.16
C ASN A 57 7.11 5.16 6.51
N ILE A 58 6.22 4.74 7.41
CA ILE A 58 6.55 4.17 8.72
C ILE A 58 5.88 2.80 8.80
N TYR A 59 6.69 1.79 9.06
CA TYR A 59 6.22 0.43 9.24
C TYR A 59 6.71 -0.11 10.59
N VAL A 60 5.80 -0.73 11.33
CA VAL A 60 6.08 -1.40 12.60
C VAL A 60 5.48 -2.79 12.55
N ASN A 61 6.23 -3.77 12.98
CA ASN A 61 5.81 -5.17 13.01
C ASN A 61 6.22 -5.81 14.33
N LEU A 62 5.28 -6.44 15.01
CA LEU A 62 5.48 -7.22 16.20
C LEU A 62 5.29 -8.70 15.87
N ASN A 63 6.34 -9.50 16.04
CA ASN A 63 6.30 -10.95 15.85
C ASN A 63 6.38 -11.65 17.20
N TYR A 64 5.44 -12.54 17.44
CA TYR A 64 5.48 -13.49 18.54
C TYR A 64 5.65 -14.91 18.00
N ARG A 65 6.62 -15.64 18.55
CA ARG A 65 6.89 -17.02 18.21
C ARG A 65 7.09 -17.86 19.47
N ASN A 66 6.25 -18.88 19.64
CA ASN A 66 6.44 -19.88 20.69
C ASN A 66 6.62 -21.27 20.08
N PRO A 67 7.85 -21.77 19.98
CA PRO A 67 8.11 -23.08 19.38
C PRO A 67 7.55 -24.25 20.20
N PHE A 68 7.36 -24.09 21.51
CA PHE A 68 6.82 -25.16 22.35
C PHE A 68 5.31 -25.40 22.15
N THR A 69 4.57 -24.36 21.83
CA THR A 69 3.12 -24.46 21.56
C THR A 69 2.82 -24.32 20.08
N THR A 70 3.88 -24.21 19.24
CA THR A 70 3.78 -24.02 17.79
C THR A 70 2.86 -22.85 17.39
N LEU A 71 2.80 -21.81 18.25
CA LEU A 71 1.97 -20.63 18.06
C LEU A 71 2.81 -19.48 17.50
N PHE A 72 2.33 -18.89 16.40
CA PHE A 72 2.93 -17.75 15.74
C PHE A 72 1.89 -16.63 15.61
N MET A 73 2.26 -15.42 15.95
CA MET A 73 1.40 -14.25 15.80
C MET A 73 2.21 -13.10 15.22
N THR A 74 1.60 -12.35 14.33
CA THR A 74 2.21 -11.16 13.73
C THR A 74 1.20 -10.03 13.74
N LEU A 75 1.61 -8.86 14.21
CA LEU A 75 0.84 -7.62 14.12
C LEU A 75 1.68 -6.58 13.37
N GLY A 76 1.19 -6.18 12.22
CA GLY A 76 1.81 -5.16 11.38
C GLY A 76 0.98 -3.89 11.34
N VAL A 77 1.65 -2.73 11.41
CA VAL A 77 1.05 -1.41 11.21
C VAL A 77 1.91 -0.66 10.21
N ASN A 78 1.28 -0.09 9.19
CA ASN A 78 1.93 0.73 8.19
C ASN A 78 1.20 2.05 8.03
N TRP A 79 1.94 3.13 8.03
CA TRP A 79 1.44 4.46 7.71
C TRP A 79 2.30 5.07 6.61
N MET A 80 1.66 5.53 5.54
CA MET A 80 2.31 6.17 4.42
C MET A 80 1.63 7.51 4.14
N ASN A 81 2.44 8.53 3.93
CA ASN A 81 1.98 9.82 3.44
C ASN A 81 2.76 10.20 2.18
N ASN A 82 2.02 10.56 1.15
CA ASN A 82 2.54 10.89 -0.16
C ASN A 82 2.13 12.32 -0.52
N TRP A 83 3.07 13.24 -0.48
CA TRP A 83 2.89 14.64 -0.91
C TRP A 83 3.17 14.76 -2.40
N ARG A 84 2.25 15.38 -3.11
CA ARG A 84 2.34 15.61 -4.56
C ARG A 84 2.06 17.06 -4.84
N ASN A 85 2.76 17.63 -5.85
CA ASN A 85 2.51 18.98 -6.31
C ASN A 85 1.53 19.06 -7.47
N MET A 86 1.17 17.93 -8.09
CA MET A 86 0.32 17.88 -9.27
C MET A 86 -0.89 17.00 -9.05
N LEU A 87 -2.00 17.42 -9.63
CA LEU A 87 -3.25 16.69 -9.75
C LEU A 87 -3.61 16.56 -11.23
N TYR A 88 -4.17 15.41 -11.63
CA TYR A 88 -4.54 15.18 -13.02
C TYR A 88 -6.05 15.33 -13.17
N ASP A 89 -6.47 16.28 -14.04
CA ASP A 89 -7.88 16.44 -14.44
C ASP A 89 -8.18 15.52 -15.61
N THR A 90 -9.12 14.63 -15.42
CA THR A 90 -9.58 13.72 -16.47
C THR A 90 -10.88 14.27 -17.05
N ARG A 91 -10.86 14.56 -18.35
CA ARG A 91 -12.02 15.03 -19.11
C ARG A 91 -12.42 14.04 -20.16
N TYR A 92 -13.72 13.86 -20.31
CA TYR A 92 -14.29 12.98 -21.30
C TYR A 92 -14.96 13.82 -22.41
N THR A 93 -14.59 13.52 -23.66
CA THR A 93 -15.18 14.15 -24.85
C THR A 93 -15.62 13.02 -25.78
N GLY A 94 -16.89 12.66 -25.72
CA GLY A 94 -17.42 11.48 -26.42
C GLY A 94 -16.73 10.20 -25.92
N ILE A 95 -16.04 9.51 -26.84
CA ILE A 95 -15.31 8.26 -26.54
C ILE A 95 -13.85 8.47 -26.14
N LEU A 96 -13.38 9.73 -26.17
CA LEU A 96 -12.00 10.08 -25.82
C LEU A 96 -11.92 10.52 -24.37
N SER A 97 -10.91 10.06 -23.65
CA SER A 97 -10.50 10.63 -22.36
C SER A 97 -9.19 11.39 -22.50
N SER A 98 -9.12 12.55 -21.89
CA SER A 98 -7.90 13.35 -21.82
C SER A 98 -7.55 13.65 -20.38
N ALA A 99 -6.29 13.41 -20.00
CA ALA A 99 -5.76 13.75 -18.70
C ALA A 99 -4.80 14.96 -18.85
N THR A 100 -5.02 15.99 -18.07
CA THR A 100 -4.18 17.19 -18.03
C THR A 100 -3.68 17.42 -16.61
N GLY A 101 -2.38 17.57 -16.42
CA GLY A 101 -1.78 17.88 -15.13
C GLY A 101 -1.99 19.35 -14.75
N ILE A 102 -2.40 19.61 -13.53
CA ILE A 102 -2.46 20.93 -12.92
C ILE A 102 -1.60 20.99 -11.66
N LEU A 103 -0.99 22.14 -11.39
CA LEU A 103 -0.27 22.36 -10.15
C LEU A 103 -1.27 22.52 -9.00
N HIS A 104 -1.36 21.52 -8.15
CA HIS A 104 -2.20 21.51 -6.95
C HIS A 104 -1.53 20.69 -5.86
N PRO A 105 -0.80 21.31 -4.92
CA PRO A 105 -0.17 20.61 -3.82
C PRO A 105 -1.21 19.91 -2.94
N HIS A 106 -1.03 18.62 -2.74
CA HIS A 106 -1.93 17.81 -1.92
C HIS A 106 -1.19 16.64 -1.29
N SER A 107 -1.83 15.97 -0.35
CA SER A 107 -1.33 14.75 0.25
C SER A 107 -2.33 13.60 0.12
N ALA A 108 -1.80 12.41 -0.14
CA ALA A 108 -2.53 11.16 -0.04
C ALA A 108 -2.00 10.36 1.14
N GLN A 109 -2.88 9.90 2.01
CA GLN A 109 -2.53 9.18 3.22
C GLN A 109 -3.06 7.75 3.15
N GLN A 110 -2.24 6.81 3.54
CA GLN A 110 -2.62 5.41 3.68
C GLN A 110 -2.23 4.93 5.07
N PHE A 111 -3.19 4.34 5.74
CA PHE A 111 -2.98 3.60 6.99
C PHE A 111 -3.41 2.17 6.76
N SER A 112 -2.60 1.20 7.18
CA SER A 112 -3.00 -0.21 7.16
C SER A 112 -2.50 -0.93 8.39
N THR A 113 -3.29 -1.89 8.86
CA THR A 113 -2.93 -2.80 9.94
C THR A 113 -3.32 -4.20 9.55
N GLY A 114 -2.48 -5.16 9.94
CA GLY A 114 -2.73 -6.58 9.69
C GLY A 114 -2.36 -7.41 10.91
N PHE A 115 -3.21 -8.35 11.22
CA PHE A 115 -2.98 -9.35 12.27
C PHE A 115 -3.02 -10.73 11.63
N SER A 116 -2.05 -11.57 11.98
CA SER A 116 -1.99 -12.96 11.58
C SER A 116 -1.72 -13.82 12.80
N ILE A 117 -2.44 -14.92 12.91
CA ILE A 117 -2.20 -15.96 13.91
C ILE A 117 -2.15 -17.30 13.21
N GLY A 118 -1.15 -18.12 13.56
CA GLY A 118 -0.96 -19.46 13.04
C GLY A 118 -0.61 -20.42 14.18
N LYS A 119 -1.16 -21.63 14.12
CA LYS A 119 -0.85 -22.71 15.04
C LYS A 119 -0.70 -23.99 14.27
N SER A 120 0.42 -24.70 14.50
CA SER A 120 0.59 -26.07 14.04
C SER A 120 0.08 -27.05 15.12
N VAL A 121 -0.59 -28.09 14.69
CA VAL A 121 -1.11 -29.16 15.54
C VAL A 121 -0.42 -30.46 15.09
N ASP A 122 0.59 -30.90 15.85
CA ASP A 122 1.50 -31.97 15.45
C ASP A 122 0.78 -33.33 15.40
N ASP A 123 -0.21 -33.54 16.27
CA ASP A 123 -0.94 -34.82 16.35
C ASP A 123 -1.69 -35.19 15.06
N ILE A 124 -2.09 -34.20 14.28
CA ILE A 124 -2.82 -34.40 13.03
C ILE A 124 -2.09 -33.76 11.83
N SER A 125 -0.82 -33.43 12.00
CA SER A 125 0.01 -32.76 10.96
C SER A 125 -0.74 -31.62 10.25
N SER A 126 -1.42 -30.77 11.02
CA SER A 126 -2.24 -29.69 10.48
C SER A 126 -1.72 -28.33 10.88
N GLU A 127 -1.87 -27.35 9.99
CA GLU A 127 -1.62 -25.94 10.24
C GLU A 127 -2.92 -25.15 10.13
N LEU A 128 -3.27 -24.44 11.20
CA LEU A 128 -4.39 -23.49 11.22
C LEU A 128 -3.85 -22.08 11.15
N ARG A 129 -4.39 -21.27 10.24
CA ARG A 129 -3.99 -19.87 10.08
C ARG A 129 -5.22 -18.97 9.95
N ALA A 130 -5.22 -17.84 10.67
CA ALA A 130 -6.22 -16.80 10.53
C ALA A 130 -5.55 -15.45 10.33
N ASN A 131 -6.11 -14.64 9.45
CA ASN A 131 -5.61 -13.31 9.15
C ASN A 131 -6.77 -12.31 9.18
N ALA A 132 -6.49 -11.11 9.68
CA ALA A 132 -7.40 -9.99 9.64
C ALA A 132 -6.61 -8.74 9.24
N GLY A 133 -7.20 -7.89 8.41
CA GLY A 133 -6.56 -6.66 7.98
C GLY A 133 -7.55 -5.54 7.77
N TYR A 134 -7.07 -4.34 7.96
CA TYR A 134 -7.79 -3.10 7.72
C TYR A 134 -6.88 -2.12 7.00
N ALA A 135 -7.41 -1.44 5.99
CA ALA A 135 -6.70 -0.34 5.35
C ALA A 135 -7.65 0.83 5.09
N ARG A 136 -7.15 2.03 5.35
CA ARG A 136 -7.81 3.31 5.05
C ARG A 136 -6.93 4.14 4.15
N ASN A 137 -7.49 4.58 3.04
CA ASN A 137 -6.85 5.50 2.10
C ASN A 137 -7.64 6.81 2.07
N LYS A 138 -6.94 7.93 2.24
CA LYS A 138 -7.50 9.28 2.08
C LYS A 138 -6.74 9.98 0.96
N SER A 139 -7.46 10.54 0.00
CA SER A 139 -6.86 11.27 -1.11
C SER A 139 -7.87 12.28 -1.69
N ILE A 140 -7.44 13.02 -2.69
CA ILE A 140 -8.30 13.87 -3.49
C ILE A 140 -8.24 13.43 -4.95
N ALA A 141 -9.34 13.54 -5.64
CA ALA A 141 -9.44 13.32 -7.08
C ALA A 141 -9.95 14.58 -7.76
N LEU A 142 -9.49 14.81 -8.98
CA LEU A 142 -9.96 15.89 -9.82
C LEU A 142 -10.60 15.28 -11.06
N ASN A 143 -11.88 15.55 -11.24
CA ASN A 143 -12.63 15.09 -12.39
C ASN A 143 -13.44 16.27 -12.97
N GLN A 144 -13.24 16.55 -14.25
CA GLN A 144 -13.95 17.64 -14.96
C GLN A 144 -13.87 19.00 -14.24
N GLY A 145 -12.72 19.31 -13.65
CA GLY A 145 -12.47 20.55 -12.93
C GLY A 145 -13.01 20.59 -11.48
N ILE A 146 -13.61 19.50 -10.98
CA ILE A 146 -14.15 19.43 -9.63
C ILE A 146 -13.20 18.61 -8.75
N ILE A 147 -12.71 19.22 -7.67
CA ILE A 147 -11.88 18.55 -6.66
C ILE A 147 -12.80 17.85 -5.66
N SER A 148 -12.65 16.57 -5.53
CA SER A 148 -13.42 15.73 -4.61
C SER A 148 -12.50 14.97 -3.67
N PRO A 149 -12.56 15.21 -2.35
CA PRO A 149 -11.89 14.35 -1.39
C PRO A 149 -12.60 13.00 -1.32
N TYR A 150 -11.84 11.93 -1.22
CA TYR A 150 -12.39 10.62 -1.01
C TYR A 150 -11.63 9.84 0.08
N THR A 151 -12.37 8.99 0.77
CA THR A 151 -11.82 8.05 1.73
C THR A 151 -12.32 6.66 1.36
N SER A 152 -11.41 5.71 1.32
CA SER A 152 -11.72 4.30 1.07
C SER A 152 -11.26 3.47 2.25
N ASP A 153 -12.16 2.69 2.81
CA ASP A 153 -11.89 1.72 3.87
C ASP A 153 -12.02 0.31 3.29
N SER A 154 -11.07 -0.54 3.57
CA SER A 154 -11.09 -1.95 3.18
C SER A 154 -10.80 -2.84 4.37
N TYR A 155 -11.52 -3.95 4.42
CA TYR A 155 -11.39 -4.98 5.46
C TYR A 155 -11.18 -6.32 4.78
N ASN A 156 -10.29 -7.11 5.32
CA ASN A 156 -10.12 -8.50 4.89
C ASN A 156 -10.03 -9.40 6.11
N VAL A 157 -10.71 -10.53 6.04
CA VAL A 157 -10.60 -11.60 7.03
C VAL A 157 -10.50 -12.91 6.27
N SER A 158 -9.56 -13.73 6.65
CA SER A 158 -9.38 -15.06 6.06
C SER A 158 -8.99 -16.08 7.14
N ALA A 159 -9.44 -17.30 6.97
CA ALA A 159 -9.01 -18.44 7.75
C ALA A 159 -8.67 -19.58 6.79
N SER A 160 -7.61 -20.30 7.05
CA SER A 160 -7.17 -21.45 6.28
C SER A 160 -6.71 -22.56 7.21
N SER A 161 -6.94 -23.81 6.78
CA SER A 161 -6.41 -25.00 7.41
C SER A 161 -5.71 -25.83 6.34
N THR A 162 -4.50 -26.25 6.62
CA THR A 162 -3.76 -27.19 5.78
C THR A 162 -3.62 -28.47 6.58
N ILE A 163 -4.06 -29.60 6.04
CA ILE A 163 -3.96 -30.91 6.67
C ILE A 163 -3.09 -31.78 5.78
N ASP A 164 -2.04 -32.34 6.36
CA ASP A 164 -1.17 -33.30 5.67
C ASP A 164 -1.62 -34.70 6.00
N ILE A 165 -2.16 -35.40 5.01
CA ILE A 165 -2.63 -36.78 5.16
C ILE A 165 -1.65 -37.72 4.43
N GLY A 166 -0.53 -38.03 5.08
CA GLY A 166 0.50 -38.90 4.52
C GLY A 166 1.15 -38.31 3.23
N GLN A 167 0.89 -38.95 2.08
CA GLN A 167 1.44 -38.45 0.79
C GLN A 167 0.54 -37.44 0.06
N PHE A 168 -0.61 -37.11 0.65
CA PHE A 168 -1.56 -36.15 0.03
C PHE A 168 -1.67 -34.89 0.88
N MET A 169 -1.47 -33.75 0.23
CA MET A 169 -1.71 -32.43 0.80
C MET A 169 -3.08 -31.94 0.30
N ILE A 170 -3.99 -31.60 1.21
CA ILE A 170 -5.33 -31.09 0.92
C ILE A 170 -5.44 -29.64 1.40
#